data_946b8c26681bde663a05f6bf31d420cd
#
_entry.id   946b8c26681bde663a05f6bf31d420cd
#
_cell.length_a   1.000
_cell.length_b   1.000
_cell.length_c   1.000
_cell.angle_alpha   90.00
_cell.angle_beta   90.00
_cell.angle_gamma   90.00
#
_symmetry.space_group_name_H-M   'P 1'
#
loop_
_entity.id
_entity.type
_entity.pdbx_description
1 polymer ?
#
loop_
_entity_poly.entity_id
_entity_poly.type
_entity_poly.pdbx_seq_one_letter_code
_entity_poly.pdbx_strand_id
1 'polypeptide(L)'
;MSMLFILLVIIGLAVAIAVWGVGIYNGLVRARNAFKNAFAQIDVQLQRRFDLIPNLVETVKGYLTHERETLDAVVSARSAAQSGLAAAKADPGDPAAMAQLAAAEGQLNAGLGRLLAIVEAYPDLKANQNMMQLTEELTTTENKVAFARQAYNDAVMAYNNTREVFPNSVVAGVANFPQAALLDIPEDRTEVREAPKVQF
;
A
#
# COMPACT_ATOMS: atom_id res chain seq x y z
N MET A 1 -31.77 -49.88 19.64
CA MET A 1 -32.03 -48.42 19.89
C MET A 1 -30.75 -47.62 20.14
N SER A 2 -29.77 -48.15 20.90
CA SER A 2 -28.53 -47.45 21.24
C SER A 2 -27.64 -47.11 20.03
N MET A 3 -27.53 -48.00 19.05
CA MET A 3 -26.66 -47.79 17.85
C MET A 3 -27.19 -46.69 16.92
N LEU A 4 -28.51 -46.60 16.71
CA LEU A 4 -29.15 -45.52 15.96
C LEU A 4 -28.99 -44.18 16.64
N PHE A 5 -29.12 -44.15 17.96
CA PHE A 5 -28.91 -42.92 18.75
C PHE A 5 -27.47 -42.39 18.63
N ILE A 6 -26.46 -43.27 18.75
CA ILE A 6 -25.06 -42.92 18.58
C ILE A 6 -24.81 -42.38 17.18
N LEU A 7 -25.35 -43.01 16.13
CA LEU A 7 -25.24 -42.55 14.76
C LEU A 7 -25.80 -41.11 14.56
N LEU A 8 -27.00 -40.86 15.11
CA LEU A 8 -27.64 -39.53 15.06
C LEU A 8 -26.81 -38.48 15.78
N VAL A 9 -26.20 -38.82 16.92
CA VAL A 9 -25.31 -37.89 17.65
C VAL A 9 -24.06 -37.57 16.82
N ILE A 10 -23.43 -38.57 16.21
CA ILE A 10 -22.27 -38.38 15.35
C ILE A 10 -22.61 -37.49 14.14
N ILE A 11 -23.73 -37.75 13.48
CA ILE A 11 -24.19 -36.91 12.36
C ILE A 11 -24.46 -35.47 12.82
N GLY A 12 -25.15 -35.33 13.95
CA GLY A 12 -25.41 -33.98 14.53
C GLY A 12 -24.13 -33.21 14.84
N LEU A 13 -23.14 -33.89 15.39
CA LEU A 13 -21.82 -33.27 15.68
C LEU A 13 -21.07 -32.92 14.40
N ALA A 14 -21.10 -33.78 13.38
CA ALA A 14 -20.48 -33.53 12.09
C ALA A 14 -21.11 -32.31 11.40
N VAL A 15 -22.45 -32.20 11.43
CA VAL A 15 -23.15 -31.01 10.88
C VAL A 15 -22.80 -29.74 11.66
N ALA A 16 -22.73 -29.81 12.99
CA ALA A 16 -22.34 -28.64 13.80
C ALA A 16 -20.91 -28.16 13.48
N ILE A 17 -19.95 -29.08 13.34
CA ILE A 17 -18.58 -28.78 12.95
C ILE A 17 -18.53 -28.17 11.53
N ALA A 18 -19.30 -28.71 10.60
CA ALA A 18 -19.36 -28.20 9.23
C ALA A 18 -19.91 -26.77 9.19
N VAL A 19 -21.03 -26.49 9.88
CA VAL A 19 -21.62 -25.14 9.97
C VAL A 19 -20.65 -24.16 10.61
N TRP A 20 -19.96 -24.57 11.66
CA TRP A 20 -18.95 -23.76 12.33
C TRP A 20 -17.74 -23.47 11.41
N GLY A 21 -17.26 -24.47 10.66
CA GLY A 21 -16.21 -24.32 9.66
C GLY A 21 -16.58 -23.31 8.55
N VAL A 22 -17.84 -23.35 8.07
CA VAL A 22 -18.37 -22.35 7.12
C VAL A 22 -18.34 -20.94 7.73
N GLY A 23 -18.68 -20.79 9.01
CA GLY A 23 -18.59 -19.50 9.71
C GLY A 23 -17.17 -18.93 9.73
N ILE A 24 -16.16 -19.76 10.02
CA ILE A 24 -14.75 -19.40 9.98
C ILE A 24 -14.32 -19.03 8.57
N TYR A 25 -14.64 -19.85 7.58
CA TYR A 25 -14.34 -19.58 6.18
C TYR A 25 -14.86 -18.20 5.74
N ASN A 26 -16.14 -17.92 6.01
CA ASN A 26 -16.76 -16.64 5.69
C ASN A 26 -16.09 -15.46 6.44
N GLY A 27 -15.62 -15.70 7.66
CA GLY A 27 -14.82 -14.73 8.42
C GLY A 27 -13.50 -14.37 7.71
N LEU A 28 -12.76 -15.40 7.26
CA LEU A 28 -11.51 -15.23 6.50
C LEU A 28 -11.73 -14.53 5.18
N VAL A 29 -12.80 -14.86 4.45
CA VAL A 29 -13.17 -14.18 3.19
C VAL A 29 -13.44 -12.71 3.45
N ARG A 30 -14.20 -12.36 4.50
CA ARG A 30 -14.47 -10.95 4.84
C ARG A 30 -13.18 -10.20 5.19
N ALA A 31 -12.30 -10.79 5.99
CA ALA A 31 -11.03 -10.17 6.36
C ALA A 31 -10.12 -9.99 5.14
N ARG A 32 -10.06 -10.98 4.22
CA ARG A 32 -9.35 -10.85 2.94
C ARG A 32 -9.89 -9.71 2.09
N ASN A 33 -11.20 -9.62 1.95
CA ASN A 33 -11.82 -8.57 1.16
C ASN A 33 -11.61 -7.19 1.79
N ALA A 34 -11.49 -7.09 3.12
CA ALA A 34 -11.23 -5.84 3.81
C ALA A 34 -9.88 -5.23 3.39
N PHE A 35 -8.79 -6.02 3.39
CA PHE A 35 -7.50 -5.48 2.94
C PHE A 35 -7.44 -5.22 1.43
N LYS A 36 -8.11 -6.03 0.60
CA LYS A 36 -8.22 -5.75 -0.83
C LYS A 36 -8.97 -4.44 -1.11
N ASN A 37 -10.02 -4.14 -0.37
CA ASN A 37 -10.73 -2.87 -0.45
C ASN A 37 -9.87 -1.70 0.06
N ALA A 38 -9.10 -1.90 1.14
CA ALA A 38 -8.16 -0.89 1.62
C ALA A 38 -7.06 -0.59 0.58
N PHE A 39 -6.57 -1.62 -0.14
CA PHE A 39 -5.62 -1.42 -1.24
C PHE A 39 -6.20 -0.57 -2.38
N ALA A 40 -7.50 -0.68 -2.68
CA ALA A 40 -8.13 0.15 -3.70
C ALA A 40 -8.05 1.65 -3.38
N GLN A 41 -7.96 2.06 -2.11
CA GLN A 41 -7.73 3.46 -1.74
C GLN A 41 -6.29 3.89 -2.06
N ILE A 42 -5.31 2.99 -1.89
CA ILE A 42 -3.92 3.24 -2.32
C ILE A 42 -3.88 3.44 -3.83
N ASP A 43 -4.50 2.55 -4.61
CA ASP A 43 -4.58 2.63 -6.07
C ASP A 43 -5.08 4.02 -6.52
N VAL A 44 -6.18 4.49 -5.97
CA VAL A 44 -6.76 5.80 -6.31
C VAL A 44 -5.79 6.96 -6.02
N GLN A 45 -5.12 6.95 -4.85
CA GLN A 45 -4.24 8.06 -4.47
C GLN A 45 -2.91 8.02 -5.25
N LEU A 46 -2.37 6.84 -5.54
CA LEU A 46 -1.18 6.69 -6.38
C LEU A 46 -1.45 7.10 -7.83
N GLN A 47 -2.58 6.71 -8.41
CA GLN A 47 -2.97 7.17 -9.75
C GLN A 47 -3.02 8.71 -9.80
N ARG A 48 -3.69 9.35 -8.84
CA ARG A 48 -3.73 10.81 -8.75
C ARG A 48 -2.34 11.43 -8.67
N ARG A 49 -1.43 10.84 -7.88
CA ARG A 49 -0.04 11.29 -7.77
C ARG A 49 0.69 11.17 -9.11
N PHE A 50 0.51 10.05 -9.83
CA PHE A 50 1.13 9.83 -11.13
C PHE A 50 0.62 10.81 -12.19
N ASP A 51 -0.63 11.27 -12.10
CA ASP A 51 -1.22 12.24 -13.02
C ASP A 51 -0.71 13.66 -12.80
N LEU A 52 -0.23 14.00 -11.60
CA LEU A 52 0.36 15.30 -11.28
C LEU A 52 1.81 15.43 -11.80
N ILE A 53 2.57 14.34 -11.89
CA ILE A 53 4.00 14.36 -12.23
C ILE A 53 4.28 14.92 -13.62
N PRO A 54 3.56 14.59 -14.72
CA PRO A 54 3.78 15.19 -16.02
C PRO A 54 3.65 16.70 -16.02
N ASN A 55 2.65 17.25 -15.31
CA ASN A 55 2.43 18.69 -15.21
C ASN A 55 3.57 19.37 -14.44
N LEU A 56 4.06 18.70 -13.37
CA LEU A 56 5.24 19.15 -12.64
C LEU A 56 6.47 19.20 -13.55
N VAL A 57 6.76 18.12 -14.27
CA VAL A 57 7.91 18.03 -15.18
C VAL A 57 7.83 19.11 -16.27
N GLU A 58 6.68 19.33 -16.91
CA GLU A 58 6.52 20.38 -17.93
C GLU A 58 6.67 21.79 -17.34
N THR A 59 6.15 22.05 -16.15
CA THR A 59 6.31 23.35 -15.48
C THR A 59 7.80 23.64 -15.18
N VAL A 60 8.53 22.64 -14.68
CA VAL A 60 9.93 22.75 -14.32
C VAL A 60 10.85 22.86 -15.53
N LYS A 61 10.54 22.13 -16.61
CA LYS A 61 11.33 22.06 -17.85
C LYS A 61 11.54 23.43 -18.52
N GLY A 62 10.57 24.34 -18.35
CA GLY A 62 10.68 25.72 -18.87
C GLY A 62 11.75 26.55 -18.18
N TYR A 63 12.19 26.18 -16.99
CA TYR A 63 13.16 26.90 -16.15
C TYR A 63 14.51 26.19 -16.03
N LEU A 64 14.52 24.86 -16.16
CA LEU A 64 15.70 24.03 -15.96
C LEU A 64 16.29 23.56 -17.29
N THR A 65 17.30 24.27 -17.80
CA THR A 65 17.99 23.91 -19.06
C THR A 65 19.04 22.83 -18.89
N HIS A 66 19.59 22.65 -17.68
CA HIS A 66 20.74 21.78 -17.42
C HIS A 66 20.40 20.51 -16.60
N GLU A 67 19.18 20.38 -16.09
CA GLU A 67 18.77 19.34 -15.15
C GLU A 67 17.98 18.18 -15.81
N ARG A 68 18.29 17.90 -17.10
CA ARG A 68 17.60 16.86 -17.87
C ARG A 68 17.64 15.49 -17.21
N GLU A 69 18.79 15.12 -16.64
CA GLU A 69 18.96 13.82 -15.98
C GLU A 69 17.99 13.63 -14.82
N THR A 70 17.77 14.66 -14.00
CA THR A 70 16.82 14.60 -12.89
C THR A 70 15.38 14.46 -13.39
N LEU A 71 15.01 15.19 -14.46
CA LEU A 71 13.68 15.09 -15.06
C LEU A 71 13.42 13.70 -15.66
N ASP A 72 14.39 13.16 -16.40
CA ASP A 72 14.30 11.83 -17.00
C ASP A 72 14.23 10.74 -15.92
N ALA A 73 14.98 10.90 -14.81
CA ALA A 73 14.91 10.00 -13.67
C ALA A 73 13.51 9.97 -13.02
N VAL A 74 12.86 11.13 -12.84
CA VAL A 74 11.49 11.23 -12.31
C VAL A 74 10.49 10.56 -13.25
N VAL A 75 10.58 10.80 -14.56
CA VAL A 75 9.69 10.16 -15.55
C VAL A 75 9.85 8.65 -15.56
N SER A 76 11.09 8.16 -15.52
CA SER A 76 11.40 6.73 -15.45
C SER A 76 10.88 6.09 -14.16
N ALA A 77 11.12 6.73 -13.02
CA ALA A 77 10.64 6.25 -11.70
C ALA A 77 9.10 6.20 -11.65
N ARG A 78 8.41 7.21 -12.23
CA ARG A 78 6.95 7.19 -12.38
C ARG A 78 6.47 5.98 -13.17
N SER A 79 7.12 5.68 -14.30
CA SER A 79 6.76 4.52 -15.13
C SER A 79 6.96 3.20 -14.37
N ALA A 80 8.05 3.06 -13.63
CA ALA A 80 8.31 1.90 -12.79
C ALA A 80 7.25 1.76 -11.67
N ALA A 81 6.87 2.87 -11.01
CA ALA A 81 5.84 2.89 -9.97
C ALA A 81 4.45 2.51 -10.52
N GLN A 82 4.09 2.98 -11.71
CA GLN A 82 2.87 2.56 -12.41
C GLN A 82 2.84 1.05 -12.69
N SER A 83 3.97 0.49 -13.14
CA SER A 83 4.08 -0.94 -13.39
C SER A 83 3.98 -1.75 -12.09
N GLY A 84 4.63 -1.30 -11.01
CA GLY A 84 4.55 -1.90 -9.68
C GLY A 84 3.12 -1.86 -9.13
N LEU A 85 2.41 -0.73 -9.29
CA LEU A 85 1.02 -0.60 -8.89
C LEU A 85 0.11 -1.57 -9.66
N ALA A 86 0.32 -1.72 -10.96
CA ALA A 86 -0.46 -2.65 -11.79
C ALA A 86 -0.27 -4.11 -11.34
N ALA A 87 0.96 -4.51 -10.99
CA ALA A 87 1.26 -5.82 -10.44
C ALA A 87 0.59 -6.04 -9.07
N ALA A 88 0.72 -5.09 -8.15
CA ALA A 88 0.12 -5.17 -6.82
C ALA A 88 -1.43 -5.14 -6.87
N LYS A 89 -2.02 -4.45 -7.84
CA LYS A 89 -3.47 -4.42 -8.06
C LYS A 89 -4.02 -5.75 -8.54
N ALA A 90 -3.25 -6.53 -9.31
CA ALA A 90 -3.68 -7.86 -9.78
C ALA A 90 -3.85 -8.84 -8.61
N ASP A 91 -2.95 -8.80 -7.61
CA ASP A 91 -3.07 -9.60 -6.38
C ASP A 91 -2.56 -8.83 -5.16
N PRO A 92 -3.43 -7.99 -4.56
CA PRO A 92 -3.08 -7.26 -3.35
C PRO A 92 -2.74 -8.20 -2.20
N GLY A 93 -1.54 -8.03 -1.62
CA GLY A 93 -1.01 -8.90 -0.57
C GLY A 93 -0.02 -9.94 -1.06
N ASP A 94 0.21 -10.09 -2.36
CA ASP A 94 1.33 -10.90 -2.87
C ASP A 94 2.68 -10.28 -2.46
N PRO A 95 3.57 -11.05 -1.81
CA PRO A 95 4.82 -10.50 -1.28
C PRO A 95 5.74 -9.90 -2.35
N ALA A 96 5.81 -10.51 -3.54
CA ALA A 96 6.69 -10.04 -4.61
C ALA A 96 6.14 -8.74 -5.24
N ALA A 97 4.83 -8.70 -5.51
CA ALA A 97 4.17 -7.52 -6.07
C ALA A 97 4.21 -6.33 -5.09
N MET A 98 3.98 -6.57 -3.79
CA MET A 98 4.03 -5.52 -2.78
C MET A 98 5.45 -4.99 -2.59
N ALA A 99 6.47 -5.85 -2.60
CA ALA A 99 7.88 -5.44 -2.54
C ALA A 99 8.28 -4.64 -3.78
N GLN A 100 7.85 -5.04 -4.97
CA GLN A 100 8.09 -4.31 -6.21
C GLN A 100 7.48 -2.91 -6.18
N LEU A 101 6.21 -2.79 -5.74
CA LEU A 101 5.55 -1.50 -5.59
C LEU A 101 6.30 -0.62 -4.57
N ALA A 102 6.66 -1.17 -3.41
CA ALA A 102 7.38 -0.44 -2.37
C ALA A 102 8.72 0.11 -2.86
N ALA A 103 9.51 -0.72 -3.58
CA ALA A 103 10.78 -0.30 -4.14
C ALA A 103 10.62 0.80 -5.20
N ALA A 104 9.62 0.67 -6.09
CA ALA A 104 9.36 1.64 -7.15
C ALA A 104 8.86 2.99 -6.59
N GLU A 105 7.99 2.97 -5.58
CA GLU A 105 7.55 4.17 -4.86
C GLU A 105 8.70 4.85 -4.11
N GLY A 106 9.61 4.08 -3.49
CA GLY A 106 10.83 4.61 -2.89
C GLY A 106 11.71 5.36 -3.89
N GLN A 107 11.90 4.81 -5.09
CA GLN A 107 12.64 5.47 -6.17
C GLN A 107 11.95 6.74 -6.65
N LEU A 108 10.63 6.71 -6.79
CA LEU A 108 9.85 7.89 -7.19
C LEU A 108 9.94 9.00 -6.13
N ASN A 109 9.84 8.65 -4.84
CA ASN A 109 9.97 9.60 -3.74
C ASN A 109 11.35 10.26 -3.74
N ALA A 110 12.42 9.49 -3.90
CA ALA A 110 13.77 10.01 -3.99
C ALA A 110 13.96 10.94 -5.21
N GLY A 111 13.39 10.56 -6.38
CA GLY A 111 13.43 11.40 -7.58
C GLY A 111 12.70 12.73 -7.41
N LEU A 112 11.49 12.69 -6.86
CA LEU A 112 10.70 13.89 -6.57
C LEU A 112 11.36 14.77 -5.51
N GLY A 113 11.94 14.18 -4.47
CA GLY A 113 12.69 14.92 -3.45
C GLY A 113 13.87 15.69 -4.03
N ARG A 114 14.64 15.07 -4.93
CA ARG A 114 15.75 15.74 -5.64
C ARG A 114 15.24 16.87 -6.53
N LEU A 115 14.16 16.63 -7.28
CA LEU A 115 13.56 17.65 -8.14
C LEU A 115 13.08 18.85 -7.33
N LEU A 116 12.40 18.64 -6.22
CA LEU A 116 11.94 19.72 -5.34
C LEU A 116 13.12 20.48 -4.69
N ALA A 117 14.19 19.79 -4.32
CA ALA A 117 15.42 20.45 -3.82
C ALA A 117 16.07 21.37 -4.88
N ILE A 118 16.03 20.97 -6.15
CA ILE A 118 16.50 21.84 -7.25
C ILE A 118 15.58 23.05 -7.40
N VAL A 119 14.25 22.88 -7.34
CA VAL A 119 13.28 23.98 -7.44
C VAL A 119 13.54 25.05 -6.37
N GLU A 120 13.97 24.66 -5.17
CA GLU A 120 14.33 25.60 -4.10
C GLU A 120 15.52 26.53 -4.46
N ALA A 121 16.41 26.08 -5.37
CA ALA A 121 17.52 26.86 -5.85
C ALA A 121 17.15 27.88 -6.96
N TYR A 122 15.92 27.82 -7.49
CA TYR A 122 15.42 28.70 -8.54
C TYR A 122 14.25 29.57 -8.03
N PRO A 123 14.49 30.79 -7.52
CA PRO A 123 13.46 31.62 -6.89
C PRO A 123 12.27 31.95 -7.80
N ASP A 124 12.52 32.20 -9.08
CA ASP A 124 11.45 32.50 -10.06
C ASP A 124 10.52 31.28 -10.29
N LEU A 125 11.08 30.09 -10.31
CA LEU A 125 10.31 28.84 -10.41
C LEU A 125 9.54 28.55 -9.13
N LYS A 126 10.17 28.73 -7.98
CA LYS A 126 9.53 28.59 -6.67
C LYS A 126 8.36 29.55 -6.48
N ALA A 127 8.47 30.78 -6.98
CA ALA A 127 7.41 31.79 -6.94
C ALA A 127 6.32 31.59 -8.00
N ASN A 128 6.50 30.65 -8.93
CA ASN A 128 5.50 30.36 -9.96
C ASN A 128 4.25 29.75 -9.32
N GLN A 129 3.07 30.35 -9.64
CA GLN A 129 1.79 29.94 -9.04
C GLN A 129 1.43 28.49 -9.36
N ASN A 130 1.68 28.02 -10.59
CA ASN A 130 1.43 26.63 -10.96
C ASN A 130 2.32 25.67 -10.21
N MET A 131 3.61 26.03 -10.01
CA MET A 131 4.55 25.24 -9.24
C MET A 131 4.14 25.09 -7.78
N MET A 132 3.73 26.19 -7.15
CA MET A 132 3.23 26.17 -5.76
C MET A 132 2.00 25.27 -5.62
N GLN A 133 1.03 25.41 -6.53
CA GLN A 133 -0.18 24.58 -6.53
C GLN A 133 0.15 23.09 -6.72
N LEU A 134 1.00 22.74 -7.68
CA LEU A 134 1.40 21.35 -7.93
C LEU A 134 2.14 20.75 -6.73
N THR A 135 3.01 21.52 -6.08
CA THR A 135 3.72 21.08 -4.86
C THR A 135 2.75 20.83 -3.71
N GLU A 136 1.77 21.70 -3.51
CA GLU A 136 0.72 21.52 -2.50
C GLU A 136 -0.15 20.28 -2.78
N GLU A 137 -0.57 20.08 -4.04
CA GLU A 137 -1.33 18.90 -4.43
C GLU A 137 -0.54 17.60 -4.29
N LEU A 138 0.75 17.61 -4.63
CA LEU A 138 1.65 16.45 -4.42
C LEU A 138 1.78 16.12 -2.93
N THR A 139 2.05 17.12 -2.08
CA THR A 139 2.15 16.94 -0.64
C THR A 139 0.83 16.42 -0.04
N THR A 140 -0.30 16.97 -0.48
CA THR A 140 -1.62 16.51 -0.06
C THR A 140 -1.86 15.05 -0.46
N THR A 141 -1.47 14.68 -1.68
CA THR A 141 -1.63 13.33 -2.20
C THR A 141 -0.71 12.34 -1.48
N GLU A 142 0.53 12.75 -1.17
CA GLU A 142 1.48 11.96 -0.37
C GLU A 142 0.91 11.62 1.02
N ASN A 143 0.35 12.61 1.71
CA ASN A 143 -0.31 12.38 2.99
C ASN A 143 -1.48 11.39 2.87
N LYS A 144 -2.30 11.51 1.79
CA LYS A 144 -3.39 10.56 1.54
C LYS A 144 -2.90 9.15 1.24
N VAL A 145 -1.80 9.00 0.48
CA VAL A 145 -1.14 7.71 0.25
C VAL A 145 -0.67 7.11 1.57
N ALA A 146 -0.04 7.90 2.44
CA ALA A 146 0.43 7.43 3.74
C ALA A 146 -0.74 6.91 4.63
N PHE A 147 -1.86 7.64 4.70
CA PHE A 147 -3.05 7.19 5.41
C PHE A 147 -3.68 5.93 4.80
N ALA A 148 -3.78 5.86 3.47
CA ALA A 148 -4.32 4.69 2.78
C ALA A 148 -3.44 3.45 3.00
N ARG A 149 -2.11 3.63 3.00
CA ARG A 149 -1.12 2.59 3.32
C ARG A 149 -1.28 2.07 4.75
N GLN A 150 -1.42 2.97 5.71
CA GLN A 150 -1.66 2.58 7.10
C GLN A 150 -2.95 1.75 7.23
N ALA A 151 -4.06 2.21 6.66
CA ALA A 151 -5.32 1.48 6.68
C ALA A 151 -5.22 0.09 6.01
N TYR A 152 -4.48 -0.01 4.91
CA TYR A 152 -4.18 -1.29 4.26
C TYR A 152 -3.37 -2.21 5.18
N ASN A 153 -2.30 -1.72 5.77
CA ASN A 153 -1.44 -2.50 6.66
C ASN A 153 -2.20 -2.99 7.89
N ASP A 154 -3.05 -2.15 8.48
CA ASP A 154 -3.91 -2.54 9.61
C ASP A 154 -4.89 -3.66 9.21
N ALA A 155 -5.48 -3.56 8.01
CA ALA A 155 -6.38 -4.58 7.50
C ALA A 155 -5.65 -5.90 7.17
N VAL A 156 -4.41 -5.84 6.65
CA VAL A 156 -3.55 -7.01 6.44
C VAL A 156 -3.19 -7.67 7.76
N MET A 157 -2.80 -6.90 8.78
CA MET A 157 -2.50 -7.44 10.11
C MET A 157 -3.73 -8.11 10.72
N ALA A 158 -4.90 -7.50 10.63
CA ALA A 158 -6.15 -8.08 11.09
C ALA A 158 -6.48 -9.40 10.38
N TYR A 159 -6.28 -9.46 9.05
CA TYR A 159 -6.45 -10.68 8.26
C TYR A 159 -5.46 -11.78 8.69
N ASN A 160 -4.17 -11.46 8.76
CA ASN A 160 -3.14 -12.42 9.15
C ASN A 160 -3.38 -12.97 10.57
N ASN A 161 -3.71 -12.10 11.52
CA ASN A 161 -4.08 -12.51 12.88
C ASN A 161 -5.29 -13.45 12.88
N THR A 162 -6.36 -13.09 12.13
CA THR A 162 -7.56 -13.95 12.00
C THR A 162 -7.21 -15.31 11.43
N ARG A 163 -6.30 -15.36 10.45
CA ARG A 163 -5.84 -16.57 9.77
C ARG A 163 -5.01 -17.47 10.68
N GLU A 164 -4.19 -16.90 11.57
CA GLU A 164 -3.20 -17.64 12.38
C GLU A 164 -3.77 -18.23 13.67
N VAL A 165 -4.84 -17.66 14.22
CA VAL A 165 -5.43 -18.18 15.46
C VAL A 165 -6.15 -19.51 15.23
N PHE A 166 -6.06 -20.42 16.24
CA PHE A 166 -6.83 -21.65 16.24
C PHE A 166 -8.29 -21.34 16.59
N PRO A 167 -9.28 -21.95 15.94
CA PRO A 167 -9.18 -23.00 14.92
C PRO A 167 -9.12 -22.49 13.46
N ASN A 168 -9.10 -21.18 13.23
CA ASN A 168 -9.12 -20.59 11.90
C ASN A 168 -7.92 -21.02 11.05
N SER A 169 -6.75 -21.25 11.68
CA SER A 169 -5.54 -21.69 11.01
C SER A 169 -5.71 -23.05 10.28
N VAL A 170 -6.52 -23.95 10.82
CA VAL A 170 -6.84 -25.21 10.16
C VAL A 170 -7.66 -24.98 8.88
N VAL A 171 -8.71 -24.17 8.99
CA VAL A 171 -9.56 -23.81 7.84
C VAL A 171 -8.76 -23.04 6.79
N ALA A 172 -7.91 -22.11 7.24
CA ALA A 172 -7.06 -21.31 6.36
C ALA A 172 -6.07 -22.17 5.56
N GLY A 173 -5.48 -23.19 6.20
CA GLY A 173 -4.60 -24.15 5.53
C GLY A 173 -5.33 -25.00 4.49
N VAL A 174 -6.48 -25.57 4.85
CA VAL A 174 -7.27 -26.42 3.94
C VAL A 174 -7.86 -25.63 2.77
N ALA A 175 -8.34 -24.41 3.03
CA ALA A 175 -8.98 -23.56 2.02
C ALA A 175 -8.00 -22.64 1.26
N ASN A 176 -6.69 -22.80 1.49
CA ASN A 176 -5.61 -22.06 0.83
C ASN A 176 -5.77 -20.52 0.94
N PHE A 177 -5.83 -20.03 2.17
CA PHE A 177 -5.73 -18.61 2.48
C PHE A 177 -4.25 -18.26 2.76
N PRO A 178 -3.49 -17.72 1.79
CA PRO A 178 -2.09 -17.35 2.00
C PRO A 178 -1.97 -16.17 2.97
N GLN A 179 -0.79 -16.00 3.55
CA GLN A 179 -0.46 -14.79 4.30
C GLN A 179 -0.37 -13.60 3.34
N ALA A 180 -0.91 -12.46 3.74
CA ALA A 180 -0.82 -11.24 2.98
C ALA A 180 0.37 -10.40 3.43
N ALA A 181 1.09 -9.79 2.48
CA ALA A 181 2.22 -8.91 2.75
C ALA A 181 1.76 -7.48 3.01
N LEU A 182 2.47 -6.80 3.91
CA LEU A 182 2.35 -5.37 4.15
C LEU A 182 2.95 -4.57 2.98
N LEU A 183 2.50 -3.34 2.82
CA LEU A 183 3.14 -2.36 1.97
C LEU A 183 4.06 -1.48 2.82
N ASP A 184 5.33 -1.84 2.87
CA ASP A 184 6.35 -1.11 3.63
C ASP A 184 7.25 -0.33 2.65
N ILE A 185 6.90 0.94 2.42
CA ILE A 185 7.68 1.84 1.58
C ILE A 185 8.80 2.41 2.47
N PRO A 186 10.09 2.26 2.07
CA PRO A 186 11.18 2.86 2.81
C PRO A 186 10.95 4.38 2.93
N GLU A 187 10.71 4.84 4.14
CA GLU A 187 10.66 6.27 4.42
C GLU A 187 12.09 6.75 4.62
N ASP A 188 12.52 7.70 3.80
CA ASP A 188 13.82 8.38 3.92
C ASP A 188 13.91 9.29 5.19
N ARG A 189 12.87 9.23 6.03
CA ARG A 189 12.74 9.99 7.27
C ARG A 189 13.20 9.18 8.49
N THR A 190 14.46 8.81 8.52
CA THR A 190 15.10 8.30 9.76
C THR A 190 15.10 9.32 10.90
N GLU A 191 14.98 10.60 10.59
CA GLU A 191 15.02 11.70 11.57
C GLU A 191 13.77 11.82 12.45
N VAL A 192 12.62 11.31 12.02
CA VAL A 192 11.36 11.44 12.80
C VAL A 192 11.25 10.39 13.92
N ARG A 193 12.09 9.35 13.91
CA ARG A 193 12.11 8.30 14.95
C ARG A 193 13.01 8.62 16.14
N GLU A 194 13.89 9.61 16.03
CA GLU A 194 14.67 10.06 17.17
C GLU A 194 13.89 11.15 17.91
N ALA A 195 13.57 10.88 19.19
CA ALA A 195 13.01 11.91 20.05
C ALA A 195 13.98 13.11 20.12
N PRO A 196 13.50 14.37 20.01
CA PRO A 196 14.36 15.53 20.07
C PRO A 196 15.17 15.50 21.37
N LYS A 197 16.50 15.51 21.24
CA LYS A 197 17.41 15.63 22.39
C LYS A 197 17.24 17.04 22.95
N VAL A 198 16.47 17.16 24.02
CA VAL A 198 16.40 18.41 24.79
C VAL A 198 17.73 18.56 25.56
N GLN A 199 18.58 19.48 25.14
CA GLN A 199 19.72 19.91 25.93
C GLN A 199 19.26 21.10 26.80
N PHE A 200 19.40 20.93 28.12
CA PHE A 200 19.19 21.99 29.11
C PHE A 200 20.49 22.77 29.31
#